data_5573aaeb264cbd5f6a98eaf6a161dc93
#
_entry.id   5573aaeb264cbd5f6a98eaf6a161dc93
#
_cell.length_a   1.000
_cell.length_b   1.000
_cell.length_c   1.000
_cell.angle_alpha   90.00
_cell.angle_beta   90.00
_cell.angle_gamma   90.00
#
_symmetry.space_group_name_H-M   'P 1'
#
loop_
_entity.id
_entity.type
_entity.pdbx_description
1 polymer ?
#
loop_
_entity_poly.entity_id
_entity_poly.type
_entity_poly.pdbx_seq_one_letter_code
_entity_poly.pdbx_strand_id
1 'polypeptide(L)'
;IPDDCSCPRCKAPKPFLYRNNGSKGQLLCKICAARFSPSESRFSSLKLRCPHCGHTLVPKKDRKHFILHKCVNPKCPYYLHNLKKVDKADLKEDYGKNKYKLHYIYREFTMDFFSMDLNTLPPNASSLKFSKHNAHVMSLCLTLHINLGLSLRKTSQALKDLYNIQISHQQIANYCKTAAICVKPFVDQYPYRKGEAFVADETYIKVRGIKTYVWLIMNAACRSIIGYQVSDNRGVGPCILAMRMAFQGLKKLPENFKFIADGYSAYPLAAMEFAKKFGKDFTFQITQVIGLTNDDAVSKEHRPFKQIVERLNRTYKASYRK
;
A
#
# COMPACT_ATOMS: atom_id res chain seq x y z
N ILE A 1 -3.80 -19.99 -22.71
CA ILE A 1 -2.78 -19.96 -21.63
C ILE A 1 -2.74 -21.37 -21.07
N PRO A 2 -1.58 -22.05 -21.00
CA PRO A 2 -1.42 -23.36 -20.42
C PRO A 2 -1.91 -23.42 -18.98
N ASP A 3 -2.39 -24.59 -18.51
CA ASP A 3 -2.99 -24.71 -17.17
C ASP A 3 -1.97 -24.60 -16.04
N ASP A 4 -0.75 -25.02 -16.30
CA ASP A 4 0.40 -24.95 -15.40
C ASP A 4 1.09 -23.57 -15.40
N CYS A 5 0.64 -22.66 -16.25
CA CYS A 5 1.26 -21.36 -16.39
C CYS A 5 1.02 -20.47 -15.15
N SER A 6 2.09 -19.99 -14.54
CA SER A 6 2.06 -19.05 -13.44
C SER A 6 2.91 -17.82 -13.75
N CYS A 7 2.60 -16.70 -13.09
CA CYS A 7 3.41 -15.50 -13.21
C CYS A 7 4.83 -15.75 -12.68
N PRO A 8 5.88 -15.54 -13.47
CA PRO A 8 7.26 -15.75 -13.01
C PRO A 8 7.68 -14.81 -11.89
N ARG A 9 6.94 -13.70 -11.74
CA ARG A 9 7.25 -12.64 -10.81
C ARG A 9 6.59 -12.82 -9.44
N CYS A 10 5.27 -13.10 -9.41
CA CYS A 10 4.50 -13.19 -8.17
C CYS A 10 3.82 -14.56 -7.99
N LYS A 11 4.11 -15.52 -8.89
CA LYS A 11 3.55 -16.87 -8.85
C LYS A 11 2.02 -16.94 -8.98
N ALA A 12 1.38 -15.84 -9.39
CA ALA A 12 -0.06 -15.84 -9.65
C ALA A 12 -0.45 -16.93 -10.64
N PRO A 13 -1.46 -17.74 -10.34
CA PRO A 13 -1.92 -18.81 -11.20
C PRO A 13 -2.66 -18.30 -12.44
N LYS A 14 -2.91 -19.18 -13.40
CA LYS A 14 -3.55 -18.90 -14.70
C LYS A 14 -4.76 -17.96 -14.67
N PRO A 15 -5.72 -18.03 -13.72
CA PRO A 15 -6.89 -17.13 -13.70
C PRO A 15 -6.54 -15.65 -13.63
N PHE A 16 -5.35 -15.31 -13.18
CA PHE A 16 -4.87 -13.93 -13.05
C PHE A 16 -3.94 -13.50 -14.21
N LEU A 17 -3.80 -14.36 -15.23
CA LEU A 17 -2.97 -14.10 -16.40
C LEU A 17 -3.86 -13.84 -17.62
N TYR A 18 -3.54 -12.79 -18.33
CA TYR A 18 -4.29 -12.35 -19.52
C TYR A 18 -3.35 -12.18 -20.69
N ARG A 19 -3.86 -12.45 -21.90
CA ARG A 19 -3.13 -12.15 -23.12
C ARG A 19 -2.99 -10.63 -23.26
N ASN A 20 -1.78 -10.17 -23.47
CA ASN A 20 -1.52 -8.75 -23.72
C ASN A 20 -1.86 -8.46 -25.19
N ASN A 21 -2.92 -7.67 -25.42
CA ASN A 21 -3.38 -7.34 -26.77
C ASN A 21 -2.25 -6.68 -27.57
N GLY A 22 -2.02 -7.16 -28.80
CA GLY A 22 -1.00 -6.63 -29.72
C GLY A 22 0.40 -7.20 -29.55
N SER A 23 0.67 -8.07 -28.60
CA SER A 23 1.97 -8.71 -28.43
C SER A 23 1.92 -10.22 -28.72
N LYS A 24 2.90 -10.70 -29.48
CA LYS A 24 3.03 -12.12 -29.90
C LYS A 24 3.19 -13.04 -28.68
N GLY A 25 2.07 -13.58 -28.15
CA GLY A 25 2.08 -14.56 -27.07
C GLY A 25 2.47 -14.04 -25.68
N GLN A 26 2.64 -12.73 -25.49
CA GLN A 26 2.97 -12.14 -24.21
C GLN A 26 1.77 -12.13 -23.26
N LEU A 27 2.00 -12.47 -22.01
CA LEU A 27 1.02 -12.45 -20.95
C LEU A 27 1.21 -11.23 -20.04
N LEU A 28 0.10 -10.74 -19.49
CA LEU A 28 0.05 -9.72 -18.46
C LEU A 28 -0.48 -10.34 -17.18
N CYS A 29 0.24 -10.22 -16.10
CA CYS A 29 -0.26 -10.57 -14.78
C CYS A 29 -1.05 -9.39 -14.18
N LYS A 30 -2.33 -9.60 -13.85
CA LYS A 30 -3.17 -8.56 -13.21
C LYS A 30 -2.72 -8.19 -11.81
N ILE A 31 -1.97 -9.05 -11.14
CA ILE A 31 -1.52 -8.84 -9.75
C ILE A 31 -0.34 -7.89 -9.68
N CYS A 32 0.73 -8.21 -10.41
CA CYS A 32 1.99 -7.45 -10.32
C CYS A 32 2.29 -6.62 -11.57
N ALA A 33 1.36 -6.59 -12.54
CA ALA A 33 1.51 -5.93 -13.83
C ALA A 33 2.76 -6.39 -14.63
N ALA A 34 3.31 -7.56 -14.30
CA ALA A 34 4.41 -8.14 -15.08
C ALA A 34 3.92 -8.58 -16.45
N ARG A 35 4.68 -8.21 -17.47
CA ARG A 35 4.50 -8.70 -18.84
C ARG A 35 5.59 -9.73 -19.09
N PHE A 36 5.23 -10.92 -19.54
CA PHE A 36 6.16 -12.01 -19.76
C PHE A 36 5.65 -12.95 -20.86
N SER A 37 6.56 -13.67 -21.48
CA SER A 37 6.25 -14.78 -22.35
C SER A 37 6.30 -16.08 -21.54
N PRO A 38 5.42 -17.07 -21.78
CA PRO A 38 5.41 -18.31 -21.00
C PRO A 38 6.76 -19.05 -20.98
N SER A 39 7.58 -18.85 -22.01
CA SER A 39 8.91 -19.44 -22.18
C SER A 39 10.05 -18.63 -21.52
N GLU A 40 9.79 -17.44 -20.98
CA GLU A 40 10.86 -16.53 -20.53
C GLU A 40 10.64 -15.99 -19.12
N SER A 41 11.68 -16.14 -18.33
CA SER A 41 12.24 -15.25 -17.31
C SER A 41 11.56 -15.04 -15.96
N ARG A 42 12.41 -15.07 -14.98
CA ARG A 42 12.20 -14.74 -13.58
C ARG A 42 12.26 -13.23 -13.35
N PHE A 43 11.18 -12.63 -12.89
CA PHE A 43 11.15 -11.22 -12.50
C PHE A 43 10.90 -11.06 -11.00
N SER A 44 11.45 -10.00 -10.41
CA SER A 44 11.16 -9.60 -9.04
C SER A 44 9.70 -9.21 -8.86
N SER A 45 9.09 -9.65 -7.77
CA SER A 45 7.70 -9.33 -7.41
C SER A 45 7.47 -7.87 -6.99
N LEU A 46 8.53 -7.06 -6.83
CA LEU A 46 8.48 -5.73 -6.25
C LEU A 46 8.75 -4.65 -7.27
N LYS A 47 7.96 -3.58 -7.21
CA LYS A 47 8.31 -2.32 -7.86
C LYS A 47 9.29 -1.57 -6.96
N LEU A 48 10.57 -1.67 -7.31
CA LEU A 48 11.63 -0.98 -6.59
C LEU A 48 11.73 0.47 -7.03
N ARG A 49 12.06 1.33 -6.07
CA ARG A 49 12.33 2.73 -6.36
C ARG A 49 13.83 3.00 -6.43
N CYS A 50 14.20 3.89 -7.32
CA CYS A 50 15.57 4.37 -7.42
C CYS A 50 15.97 5.08 -6.12
N PRO A 51 17.05 4.67 -5.45
CA PRO A 51 17.49 5.30 -4.20
C PRO A 51 17.96 6.74 -4.37
N HIS A 52 18.25 7.15 -5.61
CA HIS A 52 18.80 8.47 -5.91
C HIS A 52 17.75 9.50 -6.34
N CYS A 53 16.62 9.04 -6.92
CA CYS A 53 15.61 9.98 -7.44
C CYS A 53 14.15 9.55 -7.16
N GLY A 54 13.93 8.43 -6.48
CA GLY A 54 12.59 7.96 -6.12
C GLY A 54 11.73 7.38 -7.25
N HIS A 55 12.17 7.46 -8.52
CA HIS A 55 11.42 6.88 -9.65
C HIS A 55 11.43 5.36 -9.62
N THR A 56 10.38 4.75 -10.15
CA THR A 56 10.27 3.30 -10.24
C THR A 56 11.39 2.72 -11.10
N LEU A 57 12.07 1.71 -10.59
CA LEU A 57 13.09 0.96 -11.30
C LEU A 57 12.44 -0.07 -12.22
N VAL A 58 12.99 -0.22 -13.42
CA VAL A 58 12.57 -1.23 -14.39
C VAL A 58 13.54 -2.40 -14.34
N PRO A 59 13.09 -3.64 -14.11
CA PRO A 59 13.95 -4.81 -14.19
C PRO A 59 14.45 -4.98 -15.62
N LYS A 60 15.74 -5.18 -15.80
CA LYS A 60 16.38 -5.26 -17.12
C LYS A 60 16.98 -6.62 -17.42
N LYS A 61 17.68 -7.21 -16.46
CA LYS A 61 18.30 -8.54 -16.61
C LYS A 61 18.14 -9.30 -15.30
N ASP A 62 17.83 -10.60 -15.44
CA ASP A 62 17.88 -11.55 -14.35
C ASP A 62 19.23 -12.27 -14.37
N ARG A 63 19.91 -12.32 -13.23
CA ARG A 63 21.18 -13.01 -13.03
C ARG A 63 20.99 -14.10 -11.98
N LYS A 64 21.93 -15.01 -11.86
CA LYS A 64 21.86 -16.16 -10.95
C LYS A 64 21.55 -15.75 -9.48
N HIS A 65 22.10 -14.64 -9.02
CA HIS A 65 22.01 -14.20 -7.63
C HIS A 65 21.35 -12.83 -7.43
N PHE A 66 21.05 -12.08 -8.49
CA PHE A 66 20.47 -10.75 -8.39
C PHE A 66 19.75 -10.33 -9.67
N ILE A 67 18.85 -9.37 -9.53
CA ILE A 67 18.17 -8.75 -10.66
C ILE A 67 18.74 -7.36 -10.88
N LEU A 68 19.08 -7.09 -12.13
CA LEU A 68 19.62 -5.83 -12.57
C LEU A 68 18.47 -4.89 -12.93
N HIS A 69 18.41 -3.76 -12.26
CA HIS A 69 17.38 -2.76 -12.47
C HIS A 69 17.93 -1.52 -13.19
N LYS A 70 17.09 -0.87 -13.98
CA LYS A 70 17.39 0.36 -14.68
C LYS A 70 16.50 1.49 -14.17
N CYS A 71 17.10 2.63 -13.81
CA CYS A 71 16.38 3.87 -13.61
C CYS A 71 16.20 4.56 -14.96
N VAL A 72 14.96 4.81 -15.37
CA VAL A 72 14.67 5.43 -16.67
C VAL A 72 14.55 6.96 -16.61
N ASN A 73 14.69 7.56 -15.43
CA ASN A 73 14.62 9.00 -15.27
C ASN A 73 15.89 9.68 -15.81
N PRO A 74 15.81 10.51 -16.86
CA PRO A 74 16.97 11.21 -17.43
C PRO A 74 17.54 12.29 -16.49
N LYS A 75 16.76 12.74 -15.49
CA LYS A 75 17.18 13.72 -14.48
C LYS A 75 17.66 13.06 -13.17
N CYS A 76 17.89 11.73 -13.19
CA CYS A 76 18.38 11.02 -12.00
C CYS A 76 19.80 11.50 -11.62
N PRO A 77 20.04 11.94 -10.37
CA PRO A 77 21.37 12.39 -9.94
C PRO A 77 22.46 11.35 -10.16
N TYR A 78 22.14 10.07 -9.92
CA TYR A 78 23.06 8.96 -10.18
C TYR A 78 23.44 8.83 -11.66
N TYR A 79 22.45 8.94 -12.56
CA TYR A 79 22.67 8.92 -13.99
C TYR A 79 23.54 10.10 -14.43
N LEU A 80 23.18 11.31 -13.98
CA LEU A 80 23.90 12.53 -14.34
C LEU A 80 25.34 12.54 -13.84
N HIS A 81 25.57 12.00 -12.63
CA HIS A 81 26.91 11.85 -12.08
C HIS A 81 27.76 10.86 -12.91
N ASN A 82 27.20 9.72 -13.28
CA ASN A 82 27.89 8.74 -14.11
C ASN A 82 28.13 9.25 -15.54
N LEU A 83 27.18 10.03 -16.07
CA LEU A 83 27.31 10.65 -17.40
C LEU A 83 28.51 11.59 -17.48
N LYS A 84 28.81 12.32 -16.40
CA LYS A 84 29.97 13.23 -16.35
C LYS A 84 31.32 12.50 -16.38
N LYS A 85 31.36 11.21 -16.05
CA LYS A 85 32.57 10.39 -16.02
C LYS A 85 32.92 9.78 -17.38
N VAL A 86 32.03 9.88 -18.36
CA VAL A 86 32.21 9.29 -19.69
C VAL A 86 32.53 10.39 -20.68
N ASP A 87 33.50 10.16 -21.53
CA ASP A 87 33.90 11.13 -22.55
C ASP A 87 32.74 11.42 -23.52
N LYS A 88 32.59 12.69 -23.89
CA LYS A 88 31.52 13.12 -24.82
C LYS A 88 31.66 12.48 -26.19
N ALA A 89 32.88 12.15 -26.63
CA ALA A 89 33.12 11.44 -27.86
C ALA A 89 32.52 10.05 -27.85
N ASP A 90 32.73 9.30 -26.77
CA ASP A 90 32.19 7.95 -26.60
C ASP A 90 30.65 7.89 -26.51
N LEU A 91 30.01 8.99 -26.10
CA LEU A 91 28.54 9.09 -25.98
C LEU A 91 27.87 9.38 -27.33
N LYS A 92 28.58 9.82 -28.34
CA LYS A 92 28.07 10.08 -29.69
C LYS A 92 27.85 8.81 -30.50
N GLU A 93 28.52 7.72 -30.15
CA GLU A 93 28.27 6.41 -30.75
C GLU A 93 26.86 5.92 -30.41
N ASP A 94 26.16 5.29 -31.34
CA ASP A 94 24.78 4.79 -31.20
C ASP A 94 24.57 3.88 -29.98
N TYR A 95 25.59 3.19 -29.54
CA TYR A 95 25.58 2.27 -28.39
C TYR A 95 26.24 2.82 -27.13
N GLY A 96 26.82 4.03 -27.13
CA GLY A 96 27.67 4.55 -26.07
C GLY A 96 26.97 4.57 -24.70
N LYS A 97 25.75 5.12 -24.61
CA LYS A 97 24.97 5.16 -23.38
C LYS A 97 24.60 3.77 -22.85
N ASN A 98 24.38 2.79 -23.72
CA ASN A 98 24.06 1.42 -23.35
C ASN A 98 25.31 0.62 -22.99
N LYS A 99 26.44 0.88 -23.66
CA LYS A 99 27.75 0.29 -23.38
C LYS A 99 28.20 0.55 -21.92
N TYR A 100 28.09 1.78 -21.48
CA TYR A 100 28.50 2.19 -20.14
C TYR A 100 27.47 1.94 -19.05
N LYS A 101 26.27 1.47 -19.39
CA LYS A 101 25.22 1.08 -18.43
C LYS A 101 24.88 2.15 -17.38
N LEU A 102 24.94 3.44 -17.76
CA LEU A 102 24.85 4.60 -16.89
C LEU A 102 23.59 4.65 -16.00
N HIS A 103 22.51 4.04 -16.47
CA HIS A 103 21.24 3.97 -15.75
C HIS A 103 21.09 2.71 -14.87
N TYR A 104 22.07 1.78 -14.89
CA TYR A 104 21.91 0.52 -14.21
C TYR A 104 22.20 0.64 -12.72
N ILE A 105 21.28 0.07 -11.92
CA ILE A 105 21.41 -0.05 -10.48
C ILE A 105 21.43 -1.55 -10.16
N TYR A 106 22.54 -2.03 -9.59
CA TYR A 106 22.72 -3.40 -9.17
C TYR A 106 22.15 -3.56 -7.77
N ARG A 107 21.20 -4.49 -7.58
CA ARG A 107 20.64 -4.78 -6.26
C ARG A 107 20.23 -6.23 -6.15
N GLU A 108 20.54 -6.82 -4.99
CA GLU A 108 19.89 -8.00 -4.47
C GLU A 108 18.68 -7.60 -3.67
N PHE A 109 17.59 -8.35 -3.86
CA PHE A 109 16.39 -8.15 -3.06
C PHE A 109 15.73 -9.48 -2.77
N THR A 110 15.74 -9.82 -1.51
CA THR A 110 14.78 -10.75 -0.93
C THR A 110 13.98 -9.97 0.10
N MET A 111 12.67 -9.83 -0.11
CA MET A 111 11.78 -9.22 0.88
C MET A 111 10.85 -10.27 1.41
N ASP A 112 10.98 -10.55 2.70
CA ASP A 112 10.02 -11.34 3.44
C ASP A 112 9.00 -10.40 4.09
N PHE A 113 7.81 -10.32 3.51
CA PHE A 113 6.72 -9.50 4.03
C PHE A 113 6.22 -9.97 5.39
N PHE A 114 6.51 -11.21 5.78
CA PHE A 114 6.15 -11.75 7.08
C PHE A 114 7.13 -11.37 8.19
N SER A 115 8.34 -11.00 7.86
CA SER A 115 9.37 -10.53 8.81
C SER A 115 9.45 -9.00 8.92
N MET A 116 8.81 -8.25 8.02
CA MET A 116 8.85 -6.79 8.05
C MET A 116 8.23 -6.23 9.32
N ASP A 117 8.86 -5.22 9.89
CA ASP A 117 8.30 -4.48 11.02
C ASP A 117 7.07 -3.66 10.58
N LEU A 118 5.93 -3.91 11.22
CA LEU A 118 4.66 -3.21 10.97
C LEU A 118 4.57 -1.84 11.67
N ASN A 119 5.36 -1.65 12.72
CA ASN A 119 5.26 -0.53 13.65
C ASN A 119 6.35 0.52 13.45
N THR A 120 7.00 0.55 12.29
CA THR A 120 8.04 1.53 11.99
C THR A 120 7.50 2.95 12.03
N LEU A 121 8.03 3.76 12.93
CA LEU A 121 7.79 5.19 12.93
C LEU A 121 8.64 5.88 11.86
N PRO A 122 8.14 7.00 11.29
CA PRO A 122 8.97 7.83 10.42
C PRO A 122 10.26 8.24 11.12
N PRO A 123 11.42 8.30 10.42
CA PRO A 123 12.71 8.68 11.02
C PRO A 123 12.69 10.01 11.78
N ASN A 124 11.81 10.92 11.40
CA ASN A 124 11.62 12.24 12.01
C ASN A 124 10.32 12.33 12.82
N ALA A 125 9.96 11.27 13.57
CA ALA A 125 8.82 11.32 14.46
C ALA A 125 8.94 12.48 15.44
N SER A 126 7.94 13.37 15.45
CA SER A 126 7.94 14.55 16.30
C SER A 126 7.50 14.20 17.71
N SER A 127 8.19 14.71 18.71
CA SER A 127 7.69 14.71 20.09
C SER A 127 6.64 15.80 20.28
N LEU A 128 5.74 15.61 21.25
CA LEU A 128 4.80 16.66 21.66
C LEU A 128 5.59 17.79 22.36
N LYS A 129 5.77 18.89 21.66
CA LYS A 129 6.36 20.12 22.22
C LYS A 129 5.38 21.27 22.09
N PHE A 130 5.06 21.89 23.22
CA PHE A 130 4.17 23.04 23.27
C PHE A 130 5.00 24.31 23.57
N SER A 131 5.30 25.10 22.54
CA SER A 131 6.07 26.35 22.67
C SER A 131 5.18 27.58 22.82
N LYS A 132 4.04 27.64 22.12
CA LYS A 132 3.13 28.80 22.13
C LYS A 132 1.75 28.50 22.71
N HIS A 133 1.27 27.27 22.53
CA HIS A 133 -0.06 26.82 22.90
C HIS A 133 0.06 25.55 23.73
N ASN A 134 -0.79 25.39 24.71
CA ASN A 134 -0.82 24.21 25.57
C ASN A 134 -1.57 23.02 24.94
N ALA A 135 -1.61 21.91 25.65
CA ALA A 135 -2.29 20.69 25.20
C ALA A 135 -3.79 20.90 24.96
N HIS A 136 -4.44 21.78 25.71
CA HIS A 136 -5.86 22.10 25.54
C HIS A 136 -6.14 22.72 24.17
N VAL A 137 -5.32 23.67 23.73
CA VAL A 137 -5.46 24.26 22.38
C VAL A 137 -5.26 23.20 21.29
N MET A 138 -4.31 22.30 21.47
CA MET A 138 -4.14 21.18 20.53
C MET A 138 -5.39 20.29 20.50
N SER A 139 -5.98 19.98 21.67
CA SER A 139 -7.23 19.21 21.75
C SER A 139 -8.37 19.89 21.03
N LEU A 140 -8.57 21.20 21.21
CA LEU A 140 -9.56 21.98 20.46
C LEU A 140 -9.32 21.93 18.95
N CYS A 141 -8.06 22.06 18.51
CA CYS A 141 -7.71 21.91 17.08
C CYS A 141 -8.13 20.55 16.52
N LEU A 142 -7.81 19.47 17.24
CA LEU A 142 -8.16 18.11 16.82
C LEU A 142 -9.68 17.90 16.82
N THR A 143 -10.38 18.38 17.86
CA THR A 143 -11.84 18.28 17.92
C THR A 143 -12.51 19.00 16.75
N LEU A 144 -12.15 20.26 16.52
CA LEU A 144 -12.79 21.05 15.46
C LEU A 144 -12.43 20.53 14.05
N HIS A 145 -11.15 20.19 13.84
CA HIS A 145 -10.70 19.77 12.50
C HIS A 145 -11.00 18.31 12.21
N ILE A 146 -10.67 17.38 13.10
CA ILE A 146 -10.80 15.94 12.87
C ILE A 146 -12.23 15.48 13.17
N ASN A 147 -12.74 15.72 14.38
CA ASN A 147 -14.04 15.18 14.80
C ASN A 147 -15.20 15.91 14.14
N LEU A 148 -15.19 17.25 14.11
CA LEU A 148 -16.25 18.07 13.50
C LEU A 148 -16.01 18.35 12.01
N GLY A 149 -14.84 18.00 11.49
CA GLY A 149 -14.54 18.08 10.06
C GLY A 149 -14.44 19.50 9.49
N LEU A 150 -14.13 20.50 10.31
CA LEU A 150 -13.88 21.85 9.81
C LEU A 150 -12.57 21.87 9.01
N SER A 151 -12.53 22.68 7.93
CA SER A 151 -11.26 22.91 7.23
C SER A 151 -10.26 23.59 8.15
N LEU A 152 -8.94 23.44 7.90
CA LEU A 152 -7.88 24.07 8.70
C LEU A 152 -8.08 25.58 8.87
N ARG A 153 -8.52 26.29 7.82
CA ARG A 153 -8.80 27.73 7.87
C ARG A 153 -10.03 28.03 8.70
N LYS A 154 -11.13 27.26 8.56
CA LYS A 154 -12.32 27.42 9.39
C LYS A 154 -12.04 27.09 10.84
N THR A 155 -11.19 26.10 11.12
CA THR A 155 -10.74 25.78 12.48
C THR A 155 -9.98 26.94 13.11
N SER A 156 -9.06 27.54 12.35
CA SER A 156 -8.32 28.74 12.82
C SER A 156 -9.26 29.91 13.12
N GLN A 157 -10.24 30.14 12.24
CA GLN A 157 -11.23 31.19 12.44
C GLN A 157 -12.12 30.90 13.65
N ALA A 158 -12.64 29.68 13.79
CA ALA A 158 -13.47 29.28 14.94
C ALA A 158 -12.73 29.43 16.27
N LEU A 159 -11.45 29.07 16.33
CA LEU A 159 -10.63 29.26 17.52
C LEU A 159 -10.43 30.72 17.88
N LYS A 160 -10.28 31.59 16.88
CA LYS A 160 -10.20 33.04 17.09
C LYS A 160 -11.55 33.59 17.59
N ASP A 161 -12.65 33.25 16.93
CA ASP A 161 -13.95 33.88 17.19
C ASP A 161 -14.60 33.38 18.48
N LEU A 162 -14.44 32.07 18.80
CA LEU A 162 -15.08 31.46 19.97
C LEU A 162 -14.22 31.49 21.23
N TYR A 163 -12.90 31.44 21.08
CA TYR A 163 -11.97 31.24 22.17
C TYR A 163 -10.88 32.33 22.26
N ASN A 164 -10.91 33.32 21.37
CA ASN A 164 -9.86 34.34 21.21
C ASN A 164 -8.45 33.76 21.09
N ILE A 165 -8.32 32.57 20.51
CA ILE A 165 -7.06 31.87 20.29
C ILE A 165 -6.54 32.15 18.88
N GLN A 166 -5.45 32.87 18.77
CA GLN A 166 -4.80 33.16 17.49
C GLN A 166 -3.82 32.05 17.13
N ILE A 167 -4.22 31.18 16.22
CA ILE A 167 -3.40 30.07 15.73
C ILE A 167 -3.50 29.98 14.20
N SER A 168 -2.37 29.77 13.52
CA SER A 168 -2.36 29.64 12.07
C SER A 168 -2.88 28.26 11.64
N HIS A 169 -3.52 28.20 10.48
CA HIS A 169 -3.95 26.93 9.88
C HIS A 169 -2.80 25.95 9.67
N GLN A 170 -1.57 26.43 9.42
CA GLN A 170 -0.39 25.58 9.30
C GLN A 170 -0.01 24.96 10.65
N GLN A 171 -0.13 25.70 11.75
CA GLN A 171 0.15 25.16 13.08
C GLN A 171 -0.89 24.09 13.46
N ILE A 172 -2.16 24.27 13.08
CA ILE A 172 -3.19 23.24 13.26
C ILE A 172 -2.84 21.96 12.50
N ALA A 173 -2.42 22.07 11.22
CA ALA A 173 -1.94 20.95 10.44
C ALA A 173 -0.75 20.24 11.10
N ASN A 174 0.20 21.00 11.66
CA ASN A 174 1.33 20.45 12.38
C ASN A 174 0.89 19.69 13.64
N TYR A 175 -0.08 20.20 14.39
CA TYR A 175 -0.64 19.49 15.54
C TYR A 175 -1.32 18.19 15.14
N CYS A 176 -2.12 18.19 14.08
CA CYS A 176 -2.75 16.96 13.57
C CYS A 176 -1.70 15.92 13.17
N LYS A 177 -0.65 16.34 12.46
CA LYS A 177 0.45 15.46 12.07
C LYS A 177 1.21 14.90 13.28
N THR A 178 1.54 15.75 14.25
CA THR A 178 2.25 15.34 15.48
C THR A 178 1.39 14.37 16.29
N ALA A 179 0.09 14.66 16.45
CA ALA A 179 -0.84 13.77 17.14
C ALA A 179 -0.91 12.40 16.47
N ALA A 180 -1.04 12.35 15.13
CA ALA A 180 -1.09 11.11 14.39
C ALA A 180 0.17 10.25 14.59
N ILE A 181 1.36 10.88 14.58
CA ILE A 181 2.63 10.19 14.81
C ILE A 181 2.74 9.68 16.24
N CYS A 182 2.37 10.49 17.23
CA CYS A 182 2.47 10.11 18.64
C CYS A 182 1.45 9.04 19.04
N VAL A 183 0.26 9.03 18.43
CA VAL A 183 -0.80 8.05 18.74
C VAL A 183 -0.60 6.73 18.00
N LYS A 184 0.09 6.75 16.86
CA LYS A 184 0.28 5.56 16.02
C LYS A 184 0.77 4.30 16.76
N PRO A 185 1.82 4.33 17.61
CA PRO A 185 2.28 3.14 18.32
C PRO A 185 1.21 2.54 19.24
N PHE A 186 0.42 3.38 19.88
CA PHE A 186 -0.68 2.92 20.77
C PHE A 186 -1.80 2.28 19.95
N VAL A 187 -2.17 2.86 18.82
CA VAL A 187 -3.20 2.30 17.92
C VAL A 187 -2.74 0.98 17.33
N ASP A 188 -1.50 0.90 16.86
CA ASP A 188 -0.95 -0.30 16.22
C ASP A 188 -0.78 -1.47 17.20
N GLN A 189 -0.52 -1.18 18.48
CA GLN A 189 -0.35 -2.19 19.54
C GLN A 189 -1.63 -2.47 20.32
N TYR A 190 -2.70 -1.72 20.07
CA TYR A 190 -3.95 -1.90 20.79
C TYR A 190 -4.53 -3.31 20.56
N PRO A 191 -4.90 -4.06 21.62
CA PRO A 191 -5.40 -5.41 21.50
C PRO A 191 -6.86 -5.41 21.02
N TYR A 192 -7.07 -5.04 19.77
CA TYR A 192 -8.40 -5.04 19.17
C TYR A 192 -9.08 -6.40 19.30
N ARG A 193 -10.35 -6.38 19.70
CA ARG A 193 -11.16 -7.59 19.73
C ARG A 193 -11.24 -8.17 18.32
N LYS A 194 -10.84 -9.42 18.15
CA LYS A 194 -10.94 -10.15 16.89
C LYS A 194 -12.25 -10.92 16.86
N GLY A 195 -13.02 -10.75 15.81
CA GLY A 195 -14.24 -11.51 15.55
C GLY A 195 -14.02 -12.60 14.53
N GLU A 196 -15.10 -13.23 14.10
CA GLU A 196 -15.09 -14.29 13.09
C GLU A 196 -15.17 -13.75 11.65
N ALA A 197 -15.55 -12.49 11.45
CA ALA A 197 -15.69 -11.89 10.13
C ALA A 197 -14.83 -10.63 9.98
N PHE A 198 -13.95 -10.66 9.00
CA PHE A 198 -13.15 -9.52 8.60
C PHE A 198 -13.60 -9.05 7.21
N VAL A 199 -13.67 -7.74 7.05
CA VAL A 199 -14.04 -7.10 5.79
C VAL A 199 -12.89 -6.24 5.31
N ALA A 200 -12.51 -6.42 4.07
CA ALA A 200 -11.40 -5.69 3.47
C ALA A 200 -11.81 -4.94 2.20
N ASP A 201 -11.21 -3.81 2.03
CA ASP A 201 -11.31 -3.03 0.79
C ASP A 201 -10.05 -2.15 0.64
N GLU A 202 -9.74 -1.76 -0.58
CA GLU A 202 -8.71 -0.77 -0.78
C GLU A 202 -9.26 0.46 -1.51
N THR A 203 -8.74 1.58 -1.13
CA THR A 203 -9.03 2.86 -1.78
C THR A 203 -7.74 3.53 -2.21
N TYR A 204 -7.81 4.65 -2.90
CA TYR A 204 -6.62 5.41 -3.24
C TYR A 204 -6.79 6.89 -2.95
N ILE A 205 -5.67 7.52 -2.65
CA ILE A 205 -5.50 8.96 -2.53
C ILE A 205 -4.37 9.41 -3.45
N LYS A 206 -4.33 10.69 -3.76
CA LYS A 206 -3.20 11.28 -4.46
C LYS A 206 -2.32 12.04 -3.48
N VAL A 207 -1.09 11.60 -3.29
CA VAL A 207 -0.09 12.27 -2.46
C VAL A 207 0.93 12.93 -3.39
N ARG A 208 0.97 14.24 -3.42
CA ARG A 208 1.83 15.00 -4.36
C ARG A 208 1.71 14.55 -5.81
N GLY A 209 0.47 14.30 -6.26
CA GLY A 209 0.18 13.82 -7.61
C GLY A 209 0.40 12.32 -7.84
N ILE A 210 1.01 11.61 -6.89
CA ILE A 210 1.25 10.16 -6.98
C ILE A 210 0.06 9.41 -6.39
N LYS A 211 -0.46 8.44 -7.15
CA LYS A 211 -1.52 7.56 -6.67
C LYS A 211 -0.98 6.62 -5.59
N THR A 212 -1.54 6.73 -4.40
CA THR A 212 -1.17 5.94 -3.23
C THR A 212 -2.39 5.14 -2.77
N TYR A 213 -2.22 3.85 -2.59
CA TYR A 213 -3.29 2.94 -2.18
C TYR A 213 -3.31 2.81 -0.66
N VAL A 214 -4.52 2.77 -0.11
CA VAL A 214 -4.79 2.56 1.31
C VAL A 214 -5.60 1.28 1.43
N TRP A 215 -5.01 0.27 2.01
CA TRP A 215 -5.63 -1.01 2.34
C TRP A 215 -6.25 -0.91 3.72
N LEU A 216 -7.47 -1.33 3.87
CA LEU A 216 -8.19 -1.28 5.14
C LEU A 216 -8.83 -2.63 5.41
N ILE A 217 -8.62 -3.15 6.63
CA ILE A 217 -9.26 -4.38 7.10
C ILE A 217 -9.98 -4.04 8.41
N MET A 218 -11.25 -4.37 8.45
CA MET A 218 -12.13 -4.12 9.59
C MET A 218 -12.62 -5.43 10.19
N ASN A 219 -12.76 -5.44 11.50
CA ASN A 219 -13.61 -6.43 12.17
C ASN A 219 -15.08 -6.02 11.95
N ALA A 220 -15.86 -6.90 11.35
CA ALA A 220 -17.25 -6.62 11.01
C ALA A 220 -18.15 -6.43 12.24
N ALA A 221 -17.90 -7.16 13.33
CA ALA A 221 -18.71 -7.13 14.53
C ALA A 221 -18.61 -5.80 15.29
N CYS A 222 -17.39 -5.32 15.55
CA CYS A 222 -17.15 -4.09 16.32
C CYS A 222 -16.81 -2.88 15.44
N ARG A 223 -16.77 -3.07 14.11
CA ARG A 223 -16.46 -2.01 13.11
C ARG A 223 -15.14 -1.29 13.36
N SER A 224 -14.20 -1.94 14.03
CA SER A 224 -12.86 -1.39 14.25
C SER A 224 -11.93 -1.71 13.06
N ILE A 225 -11.07 -0.77 12.71
CA ILE A 225 -9.98 -1.02 11.76
C ILE A 225 -8.90 -1.80 12.50
N ILE A 226 -8.69 -3.05 12.10
CA ILE A 226 -7.75 -3.98 12.71
C ILE A 226 -6.49 -4.20 11.89
N GLY A 227 -6.49 -3.76 10.65
CA GLY A 227 -5.32 -3.78 9.78
C GLY A 227 -5.39 -2.69 8.73
N TYR A 228 -4.27 -2.07 8.46
CA TYR A 228 -4.14 -1.09 7.38
C TYR A 228 -2.74 -1.10 6.79
N GLN A 229 -2.64 -0.68 5.54
CA GLN A 229 -1.35 -0.45 4.87
C GLN A 229 -1.49 0.65 3.83
N VAL A 230 -0.52 1.54 3.81
CA VAL A 230 -0.41 2.60 2.80
C VAL A 230 0.73 2.25 1.85
N SER A 231 0.47 2.21 0.56
CA SER A 231 1.46 1.82 -0.43
C SER A 231 1.28 2.56 -1.76
N ASP A 232 2.37 2.78 -2.46
CA ASP A 232 2.37 3.30 -3.82
C ASP A 232 2.02 2.22 -4.87
N ASN A 233 1.83 0.98 -4.41
CA ASN A 233 1.53 -0.15 -5.26
C ASN A 233 0.29 -0.91 -4.75
N ARG A 234 -0.52 -1.40 -5.70
CA ARG A 234 -1.72 -2.20 -5.45
C ARG A 234 -1.38 -3.69 -5.66
N GLY A 235 -0.37 -4.20 -4.96
CA GLY A 235 0.10 -5.57 -5.10
C GLY A 235 -0.22 -6.47 -3.92
N VAL A 236 0.21 -7.73 -4.02
CA VAL A 236 0.01 -8.74 -2.97
C VAL A 236 0.79 -8.42 -1.69
N GLY A 237 1.99 -7.84 -1.81
CA GLY A 237 2.82 -7.50 -0.65
C GLY A 237 2.13 -6.56 0.33
N PRO A 238 1.63 -5.38 -0.07
CA PRO A 238 0.86 -4.51 0.80
C PRO A 238 -0.40 -5.17 1.39
N CYS A 239 -1.08 -6.04 0.62
CA CYS A 239 -2.21 -6.82 1.11
C CYS A 239 -1.79 -7.76 2.25
N ILE A 240 -0.67 -8.48 2.10
CA ILE A 240 -0.09 -9.32 3.15
C ILE A 240 0.22 -8.51 4.40
N LEU A 241 0.80 -7.32 4.27
CA LEU A 241 1.12 -6.46 5.42
C LEU A 241 -0.14 -6.02 6.17
N ALA A 242 -1.20 -5.61 5.45
CA ALA A 242 -2.47 -5.27 6.07
C ALA A 242 -3.10 -6.48 6.78
N MET A 243 -3.09 -7.67 6.15
CA MET A 243 -3.59 -8.91 6.76
C MET A 243 -2.77 -9.33 7.98
N ARG A 244 -1.43 -9.22 7.94
CA ARG A 244 -0.58 -9.50 9.11
C ARG A 244 -0.96 -8.63 10.30
N MET A 245 -1.18 -7.34 10.08
CA MET A 245 -1.63 -6.44 11.14
C MET A 245 -3.01 -6.89 11.66
N ALA A 246 -3.94 -7.24 10.77
CA ALA A 246 -5.26 -7.71 11.17
C ALA A 246 -5.22 -9.02 11.96
N PHE A 247 -4.32 -9.93 11.63
CA PHE A 247 -4.16 -11.24 12.29
C PHE A 247 -3.22 -11.18 13.50
N GLN A 248 -2.63 -10.04 13.80
CA GLN A 248 -1.71 -9.89 14.93
C GLN A 248 -2.37 -10.35 16.23
N GLY A 249 -1.68 -11.20 17.00
CA GLY A 249 -2.17 -11.76 18.25
C GLY A 249 -3.06 -13.00 18.11
N LEU A 250 -3.43 -13.42 16.90
CA LEU A 250 -4.10 -14.71 16.67
C LEU A 250 -3.05 -15.83 16.56
N LYS A 251 -3.30 -16.93 17.29
CA LYS A 251 -2.52 -18.18 17.15
C LYS A 251 -3.06 -19.04 16.02
N LYS A 252 -4.37 -19.03 15.82
CA LYS A 252 -5.09 -19.69 14.74
C LYS A 252 -6.33 -18.87 14.38
N LEU A 253 -6.87 -19.05 13.19
CA LEU A 253 -8.14 -18.46 12.80
C LEU A 253 -9.32 -19.18 13.50
N PRO A 254 -10.43 -18.47 13.80
CA PRO A 254 -11.67 -19.10 14.27
C PRO A 254 -12.20 -20.13 13.25
N GLU A 255 -12.91 -21.16 13.72
CA GLU A 255 -13.45 -22.22 12.84
C GLU A 255 -14.41 -21.68 11.77
N ASN A 256 -15.25 -20.69 12.15
CA ASN A 256 -16.20 -20.04 11.24
C ASN A 256 -15.66 -18.74 10.61
N PHE A 257 -14.35 -18.65 10.47
CA PHE A 257 -13.71 -17.41 9.98
C PHE A 257 -14.15 -17.09 8.55
N LYS A 258 -14.61 -15.86 8.35
CA LYS A 258 -15.00 -15.31 7.06
C LYS A 258 -14.11 -14.10 6.74
N PHE A 259 -13.48 -14.12 5.57
CA PHE A 259 -12.78 -12.95 5.05
C PHE A 259 -13.50 -12.46 3.80
N ILE A 260 -14.10 -11.28 3.88
CA ILE A 260 -14.96 -10.71 2.85
C ILE A 260 -14.22 -9.56 2.17
N ALA A 261 -14.09 -9.61 0.85
CA ALA A 261 -13.44 -8.57 0.07
C ALA A 261 -14.13 -8.40 -1.29
N ASP A 262 -13.69 -7.41 -2.07
CA ASP A 262 -14.09 -7.31 -3.47
C ASP A 262 -13.42 -8.40 -4.34
N GLY A 263 -13.73 -8.39 -5.64
CA GLY A 263 -13.13 -9.33 -6.60
C GLY A 263 -11.66 -9.08 -6.92
N TYR A 264 -10.95 -8.26 -6.14
CA TYR A 264 -9.56 -7.96 -6.43
C TYR A 264 -8.63 -9.13 -6.07
N SER A 265 -7.85 -9.53 -7.06
CA SER A 265 -7.05 -10.76 -7.04
C SER A 265 -5.88 -10.77 -6.02
N ALA A 266 -5.51 -9.64 -5.43
CA ALA A 266 -4.48 -9.62 -4.41
C ALA A 266 -4.91 -10.32 -3.11
N TYR A 267 -6.20 -10.31 -2.78
CA TYR A 267 -6.73 -10.95 -1.56
C TYR A 267 -6.58 -12.47 -1.58
N PRO A 268 -7.09 -13.20 -2.60
CA PRO A 268 -6.92 -14.66 -2.62
C PRO A 268 -5.45 -15.07 -2.71
N LEU A 269 -4.61 -14.33 -3.40
CA LEU A 269 -3.17 -14.63 -3.41
C LEU A 269 -2.49 -14.40 -2.08
N ALA A 270 -2.85 -13.34 -1.37
CA ALA A 270 -2.37 -13.14 -0.01
C ALA A 270 -2.80 -14.29 0.90
N ALA A 271 -4.07 -14.74 0.80
CA ALA A 271 -4.56 -15.90 1.56
C ALA A 271 -3.75 -17.18 1.26
N MET A 272 -3.41 -17.43 0.00
CA MET A 272 -2.54 -18.55 -0.39
C MET A 272 -1.15 -18.45 0.24
N GLU A 273 -0.55 -17.26 0.28
CA GLU A 273 0.77 -17.06 0.92
C GLU A 273 0.69 -17.26 2.45
N PHE A 274 -0.42 -16.87 3.10
CA PHE A 274 -0.65 -17.19 4.52
C PHE A 274 -0.76 -18.71 4.75
N ALA A 275 -1.56 -19.40 3.96
CA ALA A 275 -1.69 -20.87 4.05
C ALA A 275 -0.34 -21.58 3.83
N LYS A 276 0.44 -21.10 2.87
CA LYS A 276 1.78 -21.64 2.59
C LYS A 276 2.77 -21.41 3.75
N LYS A 277 2.69 -20.25 4.41
CA LYS A 277 3.63 -19.87 5.49
C LYS A 277 3.26 -20.50 6.82
N PHE A 278 1.96 -20.54 7.16
CA PHE A 278 1.46 -20.92 8.49
C PHE A 278 0.63 -22.20 8.50
N GLY A 279 0.40 -22.81 7.34
CA GLY A 279 -0.34 -24.08 7.25
C GLY A 279 -1.82 -23.93 7.59
N LYS A 280 -2.39 -24.99 8.19
CA LYS A 280 -3.83 -25.12 8.47
C LYS A 280 -4.38 -24.02 9.39
N ASP A 281 -3.57 -23.47 10.29
CA ASP A 281 -4.01 -22.48 11.27
C ASP A 281 -4.40 -21.13 10.63
N PHE A 282 -3.86 -20.83 9.45
CA PHE A 282 -4.16 -19.63 8.67
C PHE A 282 -4.57 -19.95 7.22
N THR A 283 -5.27 -21.06 7.05
CA THR A 283 -5.90 -21.39 5.77
C THR A 283 -7.32 -20.88 5.75
N PHE A 284 -7.65 -20.00 4.84
CA PHE A 284 -8.99 -19.42 4.68
C PHE A 284 -9.26 -19.06 3.22
N GLN A 285 -10.53 -19.00 2.89
CA GLN A 285 -10.98 -18.56 1.57
C GLN A 285 -11.49 -17.11 1.63
N ILE A 286 -11.33 -16.40 0.51
CA ILE A 286 -11.87 -15.07 0.36
C ILE A 286 -13.30 -15.18 -0.18
N THR A 287 -14.27 -14.70 0.59
CA THR A 287 -15.64 -14.50 0.10
C THR A 287 -15.67 -13.21 -0.71
N GLN A 288 -15.77 -13.36 -2.03
CA GLN A 288 -15.78 -12.21 -2.93
C GLN A 288 -17.19 -11.66 -3.10
N VAL A 289 -17.39 -10.39 -2.79
CA VAL A 289 -18.63 -9.65 -3.01
C VAL A 289 -18.36 -8.54 -4.01
N ILE A 290 -18.80 -8.75 -5.24
CA ILE A 290 -18.56 -7.81 -6.35
C ILE A 290 -19.77 -6.91 -6.53
N GLY A 291 -19.60 -5.64 -6.18
CA GLY A 291 -20.69 -4.64 -6.23
C GLY A 291 -21.70 -4.76 -5.10
N LEU A 292 -22.65 -3.83 -5.06
CA LEU A 292 -23.73 -3.82 -4.08
C LEU A 292 -25.09 -4.26 -4.66
N THR A 293 -25.16 -4.47 -5.97
CA THR A 293 -26.39 -4.72 -6.71
C THR A 293 -26.59 -6.16 -7.16
N ASN A 294 -25.55 -7.00 -7.06
CA ASN A 294 -25.65 -8.40 -7.46
C ASN A 294 -26.64 -9.17 -6.57
N ASP A 295 -27.54 -9.91 -7.19
CA ASP A 295 -28.65 -10.60 -6.53
C ASP A 295 -28.42 -12.09 -6.28
N ASP A 296 -27.18 -12.56 -6.46
CA ASP A 296 -26.81 -13.93 -6.06
C ASP A 296 -26.87 -14.11 -4.53
N ALA A 297 -27.05 -15.36 -4.08
CA ALA A 297 -27.24 -15.69 -2.67
C ALA A 297 -26.05 -15.24 -1.79
N VAL A 298 -24.80 -15.40 -2.29
CA VAL A 298 -23.59 -15.01 -1.57
C VAL A 298 -23.52 -13.49 -1.41
N SER A 299 -23.79 -12.74 -2.47
CA SER A 299 -23.82 -11.29 -2.44
C SER A 299 -24.90 -10.76 -1.50
N LYS A 300 -26.09 -11.35 -1.49
CA LYS A 300 -27.18 -10.97 -0.58
C LYS A 300 -26.81 -11.20 0.90
N GLU A 301 -26.24 -12.37 1.22
CA GLU A 301 -25.81 -12.70 2.59
C GLU A 301 -24.72 -11.75 3.09
N HIS A 302 -23.72 -11.43 2.24
CA HIS A 302 -22.52 -10.72 2.66
C HIS A 302 -22.54 -9.21 2.33
N ARG A 303 -23.59 -8.71 1.67
CA ARG A 303 -23.78 -7.27 1.35
C ARG A 303 -23.70 -6.35 2.58
N PRO A 304 -24.28 -6.67 3.75
CA PRO A 304 -24.18 -5.83 4.94
C PRO A 304 -22.72 -5.62 5.37
N PHE A 305 -21.87 -6.63 5.24
CA PHE A 305 -20.45 -6.53 5.56
C PHE A 305 -19.72 -5.61 4.59
N LYS A 306 -19.98 -5.75 3.28
CA LYS A 306 -19.38 -4.88 2.26
C LYS A 306 -19.77 -3.41 2.47
N GLN A 307 -21.02 -3.13 2.83
CA GLN A 307 -21.48 -1.78 3.13
C GLN A 307 -20.72 -1.11 4.27
N ILE A 308 -20.24 -1.86 5.27
CA ILE A 308 -19.47 -1.32 6.39
C ILE A 308 -18.18 -0.69 5.87
N VAL A 309 -17.39 -1.42 5.07
CA VAL A 309 -16.11 -0.93 4.57
C VAL A 309 -16.28 0.16 3.50
N GLU A 310 -17.35 0.11 2.71
CA GLU A 310 -17.64 1.19 1.76
C GLU A 310 -18.01 2.50 2.46
N ARG A 311 -18.77 2.44 3.57
CA ARG A 311 -19.02 3.61 4.43
C ARG A 311 -17.74 4.17 4.99
N LEU A 312 -16.82 3.30 5.47
CA LEU A 312 -15.50 3.72 5.92
C LEU A 312 -14.73 4.44 4.82
N ASN A 313 -14.67 3.87 3.62
CA ASN A 313 -13.99 4.48 2.48
C ASN A 313 -14.58 5.83 2.10
N ARG A 314 -15.89 5.96 2.16
CA ARG A 314 -16.60 7.24 1.92
C ARG A 314 -16.22 8.29 2.96
N THR A 315 -16.24 7.93 4.24
CA THR A 315 -15.83 8.81 5.34
C THR A 315 -14.36 9.21 5.21
N TYR A 316 -13.49 8.26 4.91
CA TYR A 316 -12.06 8.50 4.71
C TYR A 316 -11.80 9.47 3.56
N LYS A 317 -12.45 9.25 2.40
CA LYS A 317 -12.33 10.14 1.23
C LYS A 317 -12.89 11.54 1.50
N ALA A 318 -13.98 11.65 2.24
CA ALA A 318 -14.54 12.94 2.64
C ALA A 318 -13.59 13.72 3.56
N SER A 319 -12.92 13.04 4.49
CA SER A 319 -11.92 13.63 5.38
C SER A 319 -10.65 14.07 4.64
N TYR A 320 -10.23 13.31 3.63
CA TYR A 320 -9.05 13.63 2.84
C TYR A 320 -9.22 14.86 1.92
N ARG A 321 -10.46 15.14 1.48
CA ARG A 321 -10.78 16.25 0.57
C ARG A 321 -10.94 17.61 1.27
N LYS A 322 -10.90 17.64 2.59
CA LYS A 322 -10.99 18.85 3.42
C LYS A 322 -9.62 19.43 3.73
#